data_2f0a8c573fbc3e77318d72a89f9fc9ad
#
_entry.id   2f0a8c573fbc3e77318d72a89f9fc9ad
#
_cell.length_a   1.000
_cell.length_b   1.000
_cell.length_c   1.000
_cell.angle_alpha   90.00
_cell.angle_beta   90.00
_cell.angle_gamma   90.00
#
_symmetry.space_group_name_H-M   'P 1'
#
loop_
_entity.id
_entity.type
_entity.pdbx_description
1 polymer ?
#
loop_
_entity_poly.entity_id
_entity_poly.type
_entity_poly.pdbx_seq_one_letter_code
_entity_poly.pdbx_strand_id
1 'polypeptide(L)'
;MKAIVIGCGRVGATLARTLADEGWEVTVVELDEENLSRLGPDWRQPLVLGHGMDAKVLEEAGVEEADVLIAATDGDNTNLVIAQVATQKYGVAHVAARIQDPARAEAYADRGFHIISPVKMAIEGLASWALAAERA
;
A
#
# COMPACT_ATOMS: atom_id res chain seq x y z
N MET A 1 -5.31 14.05 7.86
CA MET A 1 -4.40 12.87 7.73
C MET A 1 -3.61 13.00 6.45
N LYS A 2 -2.33 12.70 6.53
CA LYS A 2 -1.42 12.67 5.38
C LYS A 2 -1.01 11.24 5.08
N ALA A 3 -1.30 10.78 3.88
CA ALA A 3 -0.97 9.43 3.45
C ALA A 3 0.00 9.43 2.26
N ILE A 4 0.86 8.43 2.23
CA ILE A 4 1.67 8.12 1.06
C ILE A 4 1.23 6.74 0.56
N VAL A 5 0.86 6.67 -0.70
CA VAL A 5 0.53 5.40 -1.37
C VAL A 5 1.64 5.10 -2.37
N ILE A 6 2.34 4.02 -2.17
CA ILE A 6 3.45 3.61 -3.05
C ILE A 6 2.97 2.49 -3.97
N GLY A 7 2.95 2.78 -5.24
CA GLY A 7 2.39 1.93 -6.28
C GLY A 7 1.04 2.45 -6.76
N CYS A 8 0.94 2.66 -8.07
CA CYS A 8 -0.27 3.20 -8.71
C CYS A 8 -0.88 2.17 -9.67
N GLY A 9 -0.93 0.91 -9.24
CA GLY A 9 -1.68 -0.14 -9.93
C GLY A 9 -3.17 -0.02 -9.59
N ARG A 10 -3.93 -1.07 -9.87
CA ARG A 10 -5.37 -1.06 -9.57
C ARG A 10 -5.68 -0.84 -8.09
N VAL A 11 -4.93 -1.49 -7.22
CA VAL A 11 -5.14 -1.34 -5.77
C VAL A 11 -4.72 0.05 -5.31
N GLY A 12 -3.48 0.45 -5.62
CA GLY A 12 -2.94 1.73 -5.15
C GLY A 12 -3.70 2.94 -5.68
N ALA A 13 -4.04 2.97 -6.97
CA ALA A 13 -4.76 4.08 -7.56
C ALA A 13 -6.16 4.24 -6.96
N THR A 14 -6.90 3.14 -6.83
CA THR A 14 -8.24 3.17 -6.26
C THR A 14 -8.20 3.58 -4.79
N LEU A 15 -7.23 3.04 -4.03
CA LEU A 15 -7.03 3.42 -2.64
C LEU A 15 -6.73 4.91 -2.51
N ALA A 16 -5.81 5.42 -3.33
CA ALA A 16 -5.44 6.84 -3.29
C ALA A 16 -6.66 7.73 -3.53
N ARG A 17 -7.48 7.41 -4.53
CA ARG A 17 -8.71 8.15 -4.79
C ARG A 17 -9.69 8.06 -3.63
N THR A 18 -9.84 6.88 -3.04
CA THR A 18 -10.73 6.67 -1.90
C THR A 18 -10.35 7.57 -0.72
N LEU A 19 -9.05 7.59 -0.39
CA LEU A 19 -8.56 8.41 0.72
C LEU A 19 -8.69 9.92 0.40
N ALA A 20 -8.39 10.32 -0.83
CA ALA A 20 -8.53 11.70 -1.24
C ALA A 20 -9.99 12.17 -1.17
N ASP A 21 -10.95 11.32 -1.55
CA ASP A 21 -12.37 11.62 -1.47
C ASP A 21 -12.85 11.77 -0.02
N GLU A 22 -12.14 11.15 0.93
CA GLU A 22 -12.41 11.30 2.36
C GLU A 22 -11.75 12.55 2.96
N GLY A 23 -11.13 13.37 2.14
CA GLY A 23 -10.51 14.61 2.59
C GLY A 23 -9.06 14.50 3.04
N TRP A 24 -8.41 13.37 2.80
CA TRP A 24 -7.00 13.19 3.16
C TRP A 24 -6.08 13.86 2.15
N GLU A 25 -4.92 14.30 2.63
CA GLU A 25 -3.81 14.69 1.74
C GLU A 25 -3.09 13.41 1.33
N VAL A 26 -3.05 13.12 0.03
CA VAL A 26 -2.49 11.87 -0.48
C VAL A 26 -1.38 12.16 -1.47
N THR A 27 -0.20 11.62 -1.22
CA THR A 27 0.90 11.61 -2.19
C THR A 27 1.03 10.21 -2.76
N VAL A 28 1.08 10.13 -4.09
CA VAL A 28 1.30 8.86 -4.79
C VAL A 28 2.73 8.80 -5.29
N VAL A 29 3.41 7.69 -5.00
CA VAL A 29 4.75 7.39 -5.50
C VAL A 29 4.61 6.25 -6.51
N GLU A 30 5.12 6.44 -7.72
CA GLU A 30 5.05 5.43 -8.78
C GLU A 30 6.33 5.48 -9.62
N LEU A 31 6.83 4.32 -9.97
CA LEU A 31 8.04 4.20 -10.79
C LEU A 31 7.73 4.41 -12.27
N ASP A 32 6.58 3.92 -12.73
CA ASP A 32 6.17 3.98 -14.15
C ASP A 32 5.12 5.08 -14.34
N GLU A 33 5.49 6.12 -15.07
CA GLU A 33 4.63 7.27 -15.34
C GLU A 33 3.28 6.87 -15.96
N GLU A 34 3.25 5.83 -16.80
CA GLU A 34 2.01 5.37 -17.44
C GLU A 34 0.94 4.98 -16.44
N ASN A 35 1.34 4.46 -15.28
CA ASN A 35 0.39 4.05 -14.25
C ASN A 35 -0.34 5.22 -13.60
N LEU A 36 0.19 6.43 -13.70
CA LEU A 36 -0.44 7.61 -13.10
C LEU A 36 -1.79 7.94 -13.73
N SER A 37 -2.02 7.53 -14.96
CA SER A 37 -3.31 7.73 -15.62
C SER A 37 -4.47 7.06 -14.89
N ARG A 38 -4.20 6.06 -14.07
CA ARG A 38 -5.22 5.36 -13.27
C ARG A 38 -5.86 6.25 -12.20
N LEU A 39 -5.19 7.34 -11.84
CA LEU A 39 -5.72 8.31 -10.87
C LEU A 39 -6.83 9.17 -11.46
N GLY A 40 -6.91 9.23 -12.78
CA GLY A 40 -7.93 9.99 -13.48
C GLY A 40 -7.56 11.45 -13.70
N PRO A 41 -8.33 12.13 -14.60
CA PRO A 41 -8.01 13.52 -15.00
C PRO A 41 -8.24 14.55 -13.90
N ASP A 42 -9.00 14.21 -12.87
CA ASP A 42 -9.35 15.13 -11.78
C ASP A 42 -8.36 15.07 -10.62
N TRP A 43 -7.34 14.22 -10.69
CA TRP A 43 -6.35 14.13 -9.62
C TRP A 43 -5.54 15.42 -9.52
N ARG A 44 -5.49 16.01 -8.33
CA ARG A 44 -4.82 17.29 -8.06
C ARG A 44 -3.79 17.22 -6.95
N GLN A 45 -3.60 16.03 -6.37
CA GLN A 45 -2.68 15.88 -5.24
C GLN A 45 -1.27 15.48 -5.72
N PRO A 46 -0.25 15.55 -4.83
CA PRO A 46 1.14 15.34 -5.24
C PRO A 46 1.41 13.96 -5.83
N LEU A 47 2.27 13.95 -6.83
CA LEU A 47 2.78 12.75 -7.50
C LEU A 47 4.30 12.80 -7.45
N VAL A 48 4.93 11.69 -7.08
CA VAL A 48 6.38 11.57 -7.10
C VAL A 48 6.76 10.38 -7.97
N LEU A 49 7.49 10.64 -9.03
CA LEU A 49 8.03 9.59 -9.89
C LEU A 49 9.33 9.08 -9.29
N GLY A 50 9.40 7.79 -9.05
CA GLY A 50 10.60 7.17 -8.51
C GLY A 50 10.32 5.84 -7.84
N HIS A 51 11.40 5.22 -7.40
CA HIS A 51 11.33 3.93 -6.72
C HIS A 51 11.08 4.14 -5.23
N GLY A 52 10.05 3.47 -4.69
CA GLY A 52 9.68 3.60 -3.28
C GLY A 52 10.72 3.11 -2.28
N MET A 53 11.77 2.44 -2.74
CA MET A 53 12.91 2.04 -1.90
C MET A 53 14.01 3.12 -1.84
N ASP A 54 13.90 4.17 -2.65
CA ASP A 54 14.87 5.26 -2.66
C ASP A 54 14.51 6.27 -1.56
N ALA A 55 15.43 6.48 -0.63
CA ALA A 55 15.23 7.41 0.48
C ALA A 55 14.89 8.83 0.00
N LYS A 56 15.52 9.29 -1.08
CA LYS A 56 15.23 10.63 -1.62
C LYS A 56 13.80 10.75 -2.12
N VAL A 57 13.29 9.68 -2.74
CA VAL A 57 11.92 9.62 -3.23
C VAL A 57 10.94 9.66 -2.07
N LEU A 58 11.19 8.88 -1.01
CA LEU A 58 10.35 8.88 0.18
C LEU A 58 10.35 10.25 0.88
N GLU A 59 11.52 10.88 0.97
CA GLU A 59 11.63 12.19 1.60
C GLU A 59 10.92 13.26 0.76
N GLU A 60 11.05 13.21 -0.56
CA GLU A 60 10.32 14.09 -1.47
C GLU A 60 8.81 13.90 -1.33
N ALA A 61 8.37 12.67 -1.11
CA ALA A 61 6.95 12.35 -0.90
C ALA A 61 6.42 12.80 0.47
N GLY A 62 7.28 13.25 1.38
CA GLY A 62 6.88 13.72 2.69
C GLY A 62 6.78 12.63 3.75
N VAL A 63 7.62 11.60 3.66
CA VAL A 63 7.58 10.47 4.60
C VAL A 63 7.78 10.90 6.06
N GLU A 64 8.54 11.97 6.30
CA GLU A 64 8.79 12.45 7.65
C GLU A 64 7.56 13.04 8.32
N GLU A 65 6.60 13.52 7.55
CA GLU A 65 5.35 14.10 8.06
C GLU A 65 4.12 13.21 7.81
N ALA A 66 4.31 12.03 7.22
CA ALA A 66 3.20 11.15 6.89
C ALA A 66 2.63 10.48 8.14
N ASP A 67 1.30 10.42 8.19
CA ASP A 67 0.58 9.68 9.24
C ASP A 67 0.42 8.21 8.86
N VAL A 68 0.25 7.97 7.56
CA VAL A 68 -0.02 6.64 6.99
C VAL A 68 0.87 6.42 5.77
N LEU A 69 1.44 5.24 5.65
CA LEU A 69 2.14 4.82 4.44
C LEU A 69 1.69 3.42 4.04
N ILE A 70 1.34 3.26 2.77
CA ILE A 70 0.86 1.99 2.25
C ILE A 70 1.74 1.57 1.07
N ALA A 71 2.43 0.45 1.22
CA ALA A 71 3.25 -0.14 0.17
C ALA A 71 2.41 -1.12 -0.64
N ALA A 72 2.00 -0.71 -1.84
CA ALA A 72 1.07 -1.43 -2.69
C ALA A 72 1.60 -1.64 -4.12
N THR A 73 2.90 -1.87 -4.26
CA THR A 73 3.50 -2.24 -5.56
C THR A 73 3.17 -3.69 -5.89
N ASP A 74 3.57 -4.16 -7.06
CA ASP A 74 3.35 -5.55 -7.46
C ASP A 74 4.33 -6.55 -6.81
N GLY A 75 5.38 -6.05 -6.15
CA GLY A 75 6.43 -6.90 -5.58
C GLY A 75 6.33 -7.08 -4.07
N ASP A 76 6.22 -8.31 -3.59
CA ASP A 76 6.16 -8.61 -2.17
C ASP A 76 7.41 -8.14 -1.44
N ASN A 77 8.60 -8.46 -1.98
CA ASN A 77 9.86 -8.07 -1.37
C ASN A 77 10.00 -6.54 -1.31
N THR A 78 9.63 -5.86 -2.38
CA THR A 78 9.65 -4.41 -2.45
C THR A 78 8.75 -3.82 -1.38
N ASN A 79 7.53 -4.32 -1.25
CA ASN A 79 6.57 -3.84 -0.25
C ASN A 79 7.06 -4.08 1.18
N LEU A 80 7.68 -5.23 1.43
CA LEU A 80 8.27 -5.53 2.75
C LEU A 80 9.39 -4.56 3.10
N VAL A 81 10.30 -4.30 2.16
CA VAL A 81 11.41 -3.37 2.40
C VAL A 81 10.90 -1.96 2.66
N ILE A 82 9.97 -1.50 1.84
CA ILE A 82 9.38 -0.16 2.01
C ILE A 82 8.71 -0.03 3.38
N ALA A 83 7.92 -1.02 3.76
CA ALA A 83 7.22 -1.01 5.05
C ALA A 83 8.18 -1.02 6.23
N GLN A 84 9.26 -1.80 6.16
CA GLN A 84 10.29 -1.83 7.21
C GLN A 84 11.00 -0.49 7.32
N VAL A 85 11.38 0.12 6.20
CA VAL A 85 12.05 1.42 6.19
C VAL A 85 11.11 2.50 6.76
N ALA A 86 9.87 2.53 6.33
CA ALA A 86 8.88 3.50 6.82
C ALA A 86 8.68 3.38 8.34
N THR A 87 8.62 2.17 8.84
CA THR A 87 8.40 1.90 10.26
C THR A 87 9.65 2.17 11.09
N GLN A 88 10.79 1.61 10.68
CA GLN A 88 12.01 1.61 11.50
C GLN A 88 12.85 2.88 11.34
N LYS A 89 12.99 3.38 10.12
CA LYS A 89 13.82 4.57 9.87
C LYS A 89 13.04 5.86 10.07
N TYR A 90 11.82 5.93 9.57
CA TYR A 90 11.04 7.17 9.58
C TYR A 90 9.98 7.24 10.67
N GLY A 91 9.70 6.13 11.34
CA GLY A 91 8.76 6.11 12.45
C GLY A 91 7.34 6.48 12.06
N VAL A 92 6.92 6.17 10.82
CA VAL A 92 5.54 6.41 10.39
C VAL A 92 4.60 5.61 11.28
N ALA A 93 3.58 6.26 11.84
CA ALA A 93 2.72 5.65 12.86
C ALA A 93 1.89 4.48 12.33
N HIS A 94 1.40 4.58 11.10
CA HIS A 94 0.53 3.57 10.50
C HIS A 94 1.08 3.14 9.15
N VAL A 95 1.62 1.93 9.08
CA VAL A 95 2.22 1.37 7.87
C VAL A 95 1.54 0.07 7.51
N ALA A 96 1.17 -0.09 6.25
CA ALA A 96 0.63 -1.34 5.73
C ALA A 96 1.38 -1.76 4.46
N ALA A 97 1.49 -3.05 4.25
CA ALA A 97 2.10 -3.63 3.06
C ALA A 97 1.18 -4.68 2.44
N ARG A 98 1.05 -4.62 1.12
CA ARG A 98 0.37 -5.65 0.34
C ARG A 98 1.35 -6.78 0.07
N ILE A 99 1.03 -7.99 0.53
CA ILE A 99 1.86 -9.18 0.35
C ILE A 99 1.00 -10.28 -0.26
N GLN A 100 1.27 -10.66 -1.50
CA GLN A 100 0.48 -11.65 -2.23
C GLN A 100 0.66 -13.06 -1.69
N ASP A 101 1.89 -13.46 -1.40
CA ASP A 101 2.19 -14.80 -0.92
C ASP A 101 1.69 -15.00 0.52
N PRO A 102 0.70 -15.89 0.76
CA PRO A 102 0.17 -16.10 2.09
C PRO A 102 1.20 -16.57 3.13
N ALA A 103 2.14 -17.41 2.72
CA ALA A 103 3.19 -17.91 3.62
C ALA A 103 4.11 -16.76 4.04
N ARG A 104 4.46 -15.88 3.11
CA ARG A 104 5.29 -14.71 3.38
C ARG A 104 4.56 -13.70 4.26
N ALA A 105 3.27 -13.50 3.99
CA ALA A 105 2.43 -12.62 4.81
C ALA A 105 2.41 -13.09 6.28
N GLU A 106 2.28 -14.40 6.50
CA GLU A 106 2.31 -14.96 7.84
C GLU A 106 3.68 -14.84 8.50
N ALA A 107 4.75 -15.09 7.75
CA ALA A 107 6.12 -15.02 8.27
C ALA A 107 6.51 -13.62 8.76
N TYR A 108 5.92 -12.57 8.19
CA TYR A 108 6.25 -11.19 8.53
C TYR A 108 5.16 -10.47 9.32
N ALA A 109 4.17 -11.19 9.83
CA ALA A 109 3.01 -10.60 10.51
C ALA A 109 3.34 -9.73 11.73
N ASP A 110 4.45 -10.01 12.42
CA ASP A 110 4.82 -9.33 13.68
C ASP A 110 6.03 -8.39 13.51
N ARG A 111 6.11 -7.67 12.41
CA ARG A 111 7.26 -6.80 12.11
C ARG A 111 7.01 -5.32 12.35
N GLY A 112 5.91 -4.96 13.04
CA GLY A 112 5.62 -3.57 13.39
C GLY A 112 4.81 -2.82 12.35
N PHE A 113 4.36 -3.48 11.29
CA PHE A 113 3.45 -2.91 10.30
C PHE A 113 2.35 -3.91 9.94
N HIS A 114 1.26 -3.39 9.39
CA HIS A 114 0.11 -4.21 9.03
C HIS A 114 0.32 -4.86 7.66
N ILE A 115 -0.09 -6.12 7.52
CA ILE A 115 0.02 -6.85 6.25
C ILE A 115 -1.37 -7.21 5.74
N ILE A 116 -1.63 -6.91 4.47
CA ILE A 116 -2.82 -7.33 3.74
C ILE A 116 -2.38 -8.28 2.63
N SER A 117 -2.87 -9.52 2.67
CA SER A 117 -2.65 -10.49 1.59
C SER A 117 -3.96 -10.68 0.81
N PRO A 118 -4.06 -10.15 -0.42
CA PRO A 118 -5.26 -10.35 -1.25
C PRO A 118 -5.52 -11.82 -1.55
N VAL A 119 -4.47 -12.60 -1.77
CA VAL A 119 -4.59 -14.03 -2.02
C VAL A 119 -5.15 -14.74 -0.80
N LYS A 120 -4.63 -14.44 0.39
CA LYS A 120 -5.13 -15.03 1.65
C LYS A 120 -6.58 -14.64 1.90
N MET A 121 -6.92 -13.37 1.69
CA MET A 121 -8.29 -12.88 1.84
C MET A 121 -9.26 -13.61 0.91
N ALA A 122 -8.85 -13.82 -0.35
CA ALA A 122 -9.67 -14.55 -1.32
C ALA A 122 -9.88 -16.01 -0.91
N ILE A 123 -8.81 -16.68 -0.46
CA ILE A 123 -8.90 -18.06 0.01
C ILE A 123 -9.83 -18.17 1.20
N GLU A 124 -9.66 -17.32 2.19
CA GLU A 124 -10.52 -17.32 3.40
C GLU A 124 -11.96 -17.01 3.08
N GLY A 125 -12.22 -16.06 2.21
CA GLY A 125 -13.57 -15.70 1.79
C GLY A 125 -14.27 -16.84 1.04
N LEU A 126 -13.56 -17.44 0.08
CA LEU A 126 -14.10 -18.55 -0.71
C LEU A 126 -14.33 -19.80 0.17
N ALA A 127 -13.38 -20.11 1.04
CA ALA A 127 -13.53 -21.24 1.96
C ALA A 127 -14.69 -21.05 2.91
N SER A 128 -14.82 -19.88 3.48
CA SER A 128 -15.92 -19.54 4.38
C SER A 128 -17.29 -19.70 3.69
N TRP A 129 -17.40 -19.18 2.47
CA TRP A 129 -18.63 -19.33 1.68
C TRP A 129 -18.93 -20.81 1.39
N ALA A 130 -17.92 -21.57 0.94
CA ALA A 130 -18.10 -22.98 0.59
C ALA A 130 -18.50 -23.83 1.81
N LEU A 131 -17.84 -23.60 2.95
CA LEU A 131 -18.12 -24.34 4.18
C LEU A 131 -19.51 -24.02 4.74
N ALA A 132 -20.03 -22.82 4.49
CA ALA A 132 -21.38 -22.46 4.89
C ALA A 132 -22.45 -23.32 4.17
N ALA A 133 -22.15 -23.82 2.96
CA ALA A 133 -23.08 -24.69 2.22
C ALA A 133 -23.37 -26.01 2.96
N GLU A 134 -22.42 -26.48 3.76
CA GLU A 134 -22.56 -27.70 4.56
C GLU A 134 -23.63 -27.58 5.65
N ARG A 135 -23.93 -26.33 6.07
CA ARG A 135 -24.90 -26.06 7.14
C ARG A 135 -26.28 -25.70 6.63
N ALA A 136 -26.43 -25.60 5.32
CA ALA A 136 -27.69 -25.20 4.71
C ALA A 136 -28.71 -26.34 4.64
#